data_15e4854129c0f5305c2a03ef1057ed22
#
_entry.id   15e4854129c0f5305c2a03ef1057ed22
#
_cell.length_a   1.000
_cell.length_b   1.000
_cell.length_c   1.000
_cell.angle_alpha   90.00
_cell.angle_beta   90.00
_cell.angle_gamma   90.00
#
_symmetry.space_group_name_H-M   'P 1'
#
loop_
_entity.id
_entity.type
_entity.pdbx_description
1 polymer ?
#
loop_
_entity_poly.entity_id
_entity_poly.type
_entity_poly.pdbx_seq_one_letter_code
_entity_poly.pdbx_strand_id
1 'polypeptide(L)'
;MIEIVQYGIYTSIQDMGRFNYQSYGVPLSGALDQQAYRIANQILNNSPTSAVLEFTIKGPKIRFHQNTFIALTGAKMKAKLNGVGVDYYAPIKVNEGSILEMGIIQNGCRTYLAVCGGIKTGKILESRSQFKGVTVNDRIFKKTLLPIDNPIFNPSKGARIISPSQDYSQIELEVYTGPEFNKLSKIQKENLFNTLFTISNFNNRMAVRLEEKFKNELSQIWTAPVIPGIVQCTSDGSLIILMRDAQVTGGYPRILQLNNSSLNLLSQKNTEDKIRFKLLSRID
;
A
#
# COMPACT_ATOMS: atom_id res chain seq x y z
N MET A 1 -15.30 14.17 -14.30
CA MET A 1 -15.21 14.09 -12.82
C MET A 1 -15.77 12.78 -12.33
N ILE A 2 -15.31 12.27 -11.18
CA ILE A 2 -15.90 11.14 -10.45
C ILE A 2 -16.39 11.61 -9.08
N GLU A 3 -17.50 11.05 -8.61
CA GLU A 3 -18.16 11.40 -7.34
C GLU A 3 -18.17 10.20 -6.39
N ILE A 4 -17.80 10.41 -5.16
CA ILE A 4 -17.92 9.39 -4.11
C ILE A 4 -19.32 9.43 -3.52
N VAL A 5 -20.20 8.56 -3.99
CA VAL A 5 -21.61 8.46 -3.54
C VAL A 5 -21.69 7.90 -2.12
N GLN A 6 -20.85 6.90 -1.84
CA GLN A 6 -20.71 6.28 -0.53
C GLN A 6 -19.24 5.95 -0.30
N TYR A 7 -18.69 6.26 0.87
CA TYR A 7 -17.31 5.89 1.20
C TYR A 7 -17.20 4.44 1.68
N GLY A 8 -16.03 3.86 1.53
CA GLY A 8 -15.65 2.56 2.09
C GLY A 8 -15.20 2.68 3.55
N ILE A 9 -14.51 1.66 4.07
CA ILE A 9 -13.91 1.71 5.41
C ILE A 9 -12.77 2.75 5.41
N TYR A 10 -11.84 2.64 4.47
CA TYR A 10 -10.79 3.63 4.25
C TYR A 10 -10.52 3.74 2.75
N THR A 11 -10.64 4.95 2.24
CA THR A 11 -10.38 5.28 0.83
C THR A 11 -9.53 6.53 0.78
N SER A 12 -8.41 6.47 0.07
CA SER A 12 -7.52 7.62 -0.08
C SER A 12 -6.98 7.73 -1.50
N ILE A 13 -6.55 8.95 -1.88
CA ILE A 13 -5.80 9.19 -3.10
C ILE A 13 -4.34 8.90 -2.80
N GLN A 14 -3.72 8.07 -3.64
CA GLN A 14 -2.32 7.73 -3.51
C GLN A 14 -1.63 7.76 -4.88
N ASP A 15 -0.37 8.21 -4.89
CA ASP A 15 0.52 8.16 -6.05
C ASP A 15 1.84 7.44 -5.68
N MET A 16 2.96 7.79 -6.29
CA MET A 16 4.26 7.22 -5.94
C MET A 16 4.78 7.64 -4.55
N GLY A 17 4.27 8.76 -4.01
CA GLY A 17 4.72 9.35 -2.75
C GLY A 17 5.48 10.68 -2.92
N ARG A 18 5.90 11.26 -1.77
CA ARG A 18 6.63 12.55 -1.64
C ARG A 18 8.11 12.30 -1.50
N PHE A 19 8.84 12.37 -2.59
CA PHE A 19 10.30 12.24 -2.55
C PHE A 19 10.95 13.58 -2.21
N ASN A 20 12.15 13.52 -1.60
CA ASN A 20 13.01 14.66 -1.27
C ASN A 20 12.51 15.57 -0.14
N TYR A 21 11.47 15.18 0.60
CA TYR A 21 10.94 15.98 1.72
C TYR A 21 11.20 15.36 3.09
N GLN A 22 11.90 14.20 3.15
CA GLN A 22 12.19 13.48 4.39
C GLN A 22 13.05 14.32 5.36
N SER A 23 13.97 15.16 4.85
CA SER A 23 14.77 16.07 5.65
C SER A 23 13.93 17.12 6.41
N TYR A 24 12.71 17.36 5.98
CA TYR A 24 11.73 18.22 6.66
C TYR A 24 10.78 17.45 7.58
N GLY A 25 11.04 16.17 7.84
CA GLY A 25 10.18 15.32 8.66
C GLY A 25 8.91 14.82 7.96
N VAL A 26 8.80 15.00 6.65
CA VAL A 26 7.60 14.62 5.88
C VAL A 26 7.72 13.15 5.42
N PRO A 27 6.76 12.27 5.76
CA PRO A 27 6.74 10.89 5.31
C PRO A 27 6.66 10.77 3.79
N LEU A 28 7.19 9.65 3.28
CA LEU A 28 7.13 9.34 1.85
C LEU A 28 5.70 9.22 1.34
N SER A 29 4.81 8.61 2.11
CA SER A 29 3.43 8.29 1.71
C SER A 29 3.37 7.45 0.42
N GLY A 30 2.30 7.61 -0.36
CA GLY A 30 2.11 6.86 -1.60
C GLY A 30 1.35 5.55 -1.41
N ALA A 31 1.06 4.89 -2.51
CA ALA A 31 0.38 3.60 -2.50
C ALA A 31 1.17 2.56 -1.69
N LEU A 32 0.51 1.83 -0.79
CA LEU A 32 1.19 0.84 0.05
C LEU A 32 1.68 -0.35 -0.76
N ASP A 33 0.87 -0.89 -1.69
CA ASP A 33 1.27 -1.88 -2.68
C ASP A 33 1.65 -1.16 -3.99
N GLN A 34 2.94 -0.85 -4.11
CA GLN A 34 3.47 -0.15 -5.28
C GLN A 34 3.38 -0.99 -6.56
N GLN A 35 3.36 -2.31 -6.47
CA GLN A 35 3.24 -3.17 -7.63
C GLN A 35 1.83 -3.09 -8.20
N ALA A 36 0.80 -3.29 -7.36
CA ALA A 36 -0.59 -3.16 -7.77
C ALA A 36 -0.89 -1.75 -8.33
N TYR A 37 -0.42 -0.70 -7.67
CA TYR A 37 -0.51 0.69 -8.11
C TYR A 37 0.08 0.90 -9.51
N ARG A 38 1.31 0.40 -9.76
CA ARG A 38 1.98 0.55 -11.07
C ARG A 38 1.23 -0.19 -12.17
N ILE A 39 0.80 -1.42 -11.89
CA ILE A 39 0.03 -2.23 -12.85
C ILE A 39 -1.28 -1.54 -13.22
N ALA A 40 -2.01 -0.96 -12.25
CA ALA A 40 -3.25 -0.23 -12.53
C ALA A 40 -3.03 0.91 -13.53
N ASN A 41 -1.95 1.69 -13.35
CA ASN A 41 -1.60 2.77 -14.26
C ASN A 41 -1.10 2.27 -15.62
N GLN A 42 -0.31 1.19 -15.66
CA GLN A 42 0.18 0.59 -16.89
C GLN A 42 -0.95 0.07 -17.79
N ILE A 43 -1.98 -0.55 -17.22
CA ILE A 43 -3.16 -1.03 -17.95
C ILE A 43 -3.82 0.10 -18.75
N LEU A 44 -3.81 1.31 -18.23
CA LEU A 44 -4.43 2.50 -18.84
C LEU A 44 -3.43 3.40 -19.57
N ASN A 45 -2.18 2.98 -19.75
CA ASN A 45 -1.10 3.81 -20.31
C ASN A 45 -0.96 5.17 -19.61
N ASN A 46 -1.27 5.23 -18.31
CA ASN A 46 -1.08 6.42 -17.51
C ASN A 46 0.42 6.66 -17.23
N SER A 47 0.77 7.91 -16.90
CA SER A 47 2.09 8.21 -16.33
C SER A 47 2.32 7.35 -15.08
N PRO A 48 3.56 6.85 -14.85
CA PRO A 48 3.90 6.12 -13.61
C PRO A 48 3.63 6.90 -12.32
N THR A 49 3.51 8.23 -12.41
CA THR A 49 3.21 9.11 -11.26
C THR A 49 1.73 9.45 -11.11
N SER A 50 0.85 8.89 -11.96
CA SER A 50 -0.58 9.19 -11.91
C SER A 50 -1.20 8.69 -10.61
N ALA A 51 -1.98 9.57 -9.96
CA ALA A 51 -2.67 9.21 -8.73
C ALA A 51 -3.87 8.28 -8.99
N VAL A 52 -4.08 7.37 -8.05
CA VAL A 52 -5.15 6.37 -8.03
C VAL A 52 -5.94 6.46 -6.72
N LEU A 53 -7.06 5.76 -6.62
CA LEU A 53 -7.71 5.48 -5.35
C LEU A 53 -7.18 4.17 -4.77
N GLU A 54 -6.84 4.19 -3.49
CA GLU A 54 -6.52 3.02 -2.67
C GLU A 54 -7.69 2.75 -1.72
N PHE A 55 -8.22 1.52 -1.75
CA PHE A 55 -9.32 1.07 -0.89
C PHE A 55 -8.83 0.00 0.07
N THR A 56 -9.24 0.09 1.33
CA THR A 56 -8.91 -0.91 2.36
C THR A 56 -10.18 -1.66 2.79
N ILE A 57 -10.16 -2.99 2.74
CA ILE A 57 -11.19 -3.95 3.20
C ILE A 57 -12.54 -3.82 2.50
N LYS A 58 -13.18 -2.67 2.53
CA LYS A 58 -14.45 -2.37 1.85
C LYS A 58 -14.31 -1.09 1.06
N GLY A 59 -14.59 -1.15 -0.23
CA GLY A 59 -14.48 -0.01 -1.13
C GLY A 59 -15.73 0.87 -1.20
N PRO A 60 -15.64 2.00 -1.92
CA PRO A 60 -16.69 2.98 -2.07
C PRO A 60 -17.70 2.61 -3.16
N LYS A 61 -18.79 3.41 -3.22
CA LYS A 61 -19.66 3.53 -4.38
C LYS A 61 -19.33 4.82 -5.12
N ILE A 62 -19.01 4.72 -6.42
CA ILE A 62 -18.48 5.82 -7.24
C ILE A 62 -19.40 6.04 -8.43
N ARG A 63 -19.77 7.31 -8.70
CA ARG A 63 -20.48 7.73 -9.90
C ARG A 63 -19.50 8.43 -10.84
N PHE A 64 -19.60 8.14 -12.15
CA PHE A 64 -18.81 8.77 -13.20
C PHE A 64 -19.66 9.81 -13.94
N HIS A 65 -19.15 11.05 -14.01
CA HIS A 65 -19.81 12.17 -14.68
C HIS A 65 -19.25 12.42 -16.09
N GLN A 66 -18.54 11.46 -16.64
CA GLN A 66 -18.02 11.47 -18.03
C GLN A 66 -17.60 10.07 -18.45
N ASN A 67 -17.53 9.83 -19.75
CA ASN A 67 -16.96 8.60 -20.30
C ASN A 67 -15.48 8.50 -19.93
N THR A 68 -15.02 7.32 -19.55
CA THR A 68 -13.60 7.06 -19.23
C THR A 68 -13.29 5.58 -19.29
N PHE A 69 -12.03 5.22 -19.03
CA PHE A 69 -11.61 3.86 -18.73
C PHE A 69 -11.04 3.80 -17.32
N ILE A 70 -11.25 2.66 -16.67
CA ILE A 70 -10.69 2.37 -15.34
C ILE A 70 -9.98 1.04 -15.34
N ALA A 71 -9.11 0.83 -14.36
CA ALA A 71 -8.47 -0.45 -14.08
C ALA A 71 -8.48 -0.73 -12.58
N LEU A 72 -8.80 -1.98 -12.21
CA LEU A 72 -8.79 -2.48 -10.85
C LEU A 72 -7.63 -3.46 -10.68
N THR A 73 -6.85 -3.30 -9.62
CA THR A 73 -5.71 -4.18 -9.28
C THR A 73 -5.59 -4.37 -7.77
N GLY A 74 -4.64 -5.20 -7.34
CA GLY A 74 -4.48 -5.54 -5.94
C GLY A 74 -5.47 -6.60 -5.48
N ALA A 75 -5.87 -6.54 -4.24
CA ALA A 75 -6.80 -7.49 -3.65
C ALA A 75 -8.19 -7.41 -4.30
N LYS A 76 -8.80 -8.58 -4.58
CA LYS A 76 -10.09 -8.64 -5.26
C LYS A 76 -11.23 -8.31 -4.31
N MET A 77 -12.05 -7.33 -4.67
CA MET A 77 -13.35 -7.02 -4.07
C MET A 77 -14.47 -7.49 -5.00
N LYS A 78 -15.68 -7.70 -4.48
CA LYS A 78 -16.88 -7.94 -5.30
C LYS A 78 -17.29 -6.63 -6.01
N ALA A 79 -16.58 -6.27 -7.08
CA ALA A 79 -16.81 -5.04 -7.83
C ALA A 79 -17.90 -5.24 -8.90
N LYS A 80 -18.84 -4.27 -9.00
CA LYS A 80 -19.90 -4.25 -10.00
C LYS A 80 -20.01 -2.87 -10.64
N LEU A 81 -20.04 -2.82 -11.97
CA LEU A 81 -20.37 -1.63 -12.75
C LEU A 81 -21.84 -1.75 -13.22
N ASN A 82 -22.70 -0.84 -12.78
CA ASN A 82 -24.13 -0.88 -13.06
C ASN A 82 -24.77 -2.25 -12.76
N GLY A 83 -24.39 -2.88 -11.64
CA GLY A 83 -24.89 -4.19 -11.21
C GLY A 83 -24.17 -5.42 -11.83
N VAL A 84 -23.38 -5.23 -12.88
CA VAL A 84 -22.64 -6.31 -13.57
C VAL A 84 -21.22 -6.42 -13.01
N GLY A 85 -20.76 -7.64 -12.71
CA GLY A 85 -19.41 -7.89 -12.25
C GLY A 85 -18.37 -7.43 -13.25
N VAL A 86 -17.23 -6.94 -12.77
CA VAL A 86 -16.13 -6.45 -13.61
C VAL A 86 -14.82 -7.22 -13.35
N ASP A 87 -14.01 -7.33 -14.41
CA ASP A 87 -12.72 -8.00 -14.34
C ASP A 87 -11.65 -7.11 -13.72
N TYR A 88 -10.73 -7.73 -13.01
CA TYR A 88 -9.49 -7.13 -12.52
C TYR A 88 -8.39 -7.30 -13.56
N TYR A 89 -7.41 -6.41 -13.51
CA TYR A 89 -6.21 -6.43 -14.38
C TYR A 89 -6.53 -6.27 -15.87
N ALA A 90 -7.64 -5.62 -16.18
CA ALA A 90 -8.05 -5.29 -17.55
C ALA A 90 -8.62 -3.86 -17.63
N PRO A 91 -8.56 -3.20 -18.80
CA PRO A 91 -9.23 -1.92 -18.97
C PRO A 91 -10.74 -2.12 -19.01
N ILE A 92 -11.48 -1.37 -18.20
CA ILE A 92 -12.93 -1.39 -18.11
C ILE A 92 -13.46 -0.08 -18.66
N LYS A 93 -14.30 -0.14 -19.72
CA LYS A 93 -14.98 1.03 -20.25
C LYS A 93 -16.10 1.46 -19.32
N VAL A 94 -16.15 2.74 -19.01
CA VAL A 94 -17.18 3.34 -18.16
C VAL A 94 -17.83 4.48 -18.91
N ASN A 95 -19.16 4.45 -18.99
CA ASN A 95 -19.94 5.52 -19.60
C ASN A 95 -20.35 6.57 -18.56
N GLU A 96 -20.64 7.77 -18.99
CA GLU A 96 -21.23 8.81 -18.16
C GLU A 96 -22.50 8.29 -17.46
N GLY A 97 -22.67 8.68 -16.19
CA GLY A 97 -23.77 8.23 -15.32
C GLY A 97 -23.55 6.86 -14.69
N SER A 98 -22.59 6.07 -15.13
CA SER A 98 -22.32 4.74 -14.57
C SER A 98 -21.94 4.79 -13.09
N ILE A 99 -22.29 3.73 -12.38
CA ILE A 99 -22.01 3.56 -10.95
C ILE A 99 -21.16 2.30 -10.76
N LEU A 100 -19.97 2.48 -10.21
CA LEU A 100 -19.11 1.39 -9.72
C LEU A 100 -19.35 1.17 -8.24
N GLU A 101 -19.74 -0.04 -7.87
CA GLU A 101 -19.90 -0.47 -6.49
C GLU A 101 -18.77 -1.40 -6.12
N MET A 102 -17.95 -0.99 -5.14
CA MET A 102 -16.88 -1.82 -4.59
C MET A 102 -17.39 -2.51 -3.34
N GLY A 103 -17.40 -3.82 -3.36
CA GLY A 103 -17.86 -4.64 -2.23
C GLY A 103 -16.78 -4.81 -1.15
N ILE A 104 -16.91 -5.92 -0.41
CA ILE A 104 -15.92 -6.36 0.57
C ILE A 104 -14.86 -7.19 -0.16
N ILE A 105 -13.65 -7.14 0.34
CA ILE A 105 -12.49 -7.90 -0.11
C ILE A 105 -12.70 -9.40 0.08
N GLN A 106 -12.14 -10.20 -0.82
CA GLN A 106 -12.19 -11.67 -0.77
C GLN A 106 -10.87 -12.27 -0.26
N ASN A 107 -9.75 -11.66 -0.64
CA ASN A 107 -8.40 -12.06 -0.24
C ASN A 107 -7.48 -10.84 -0.34
N GLY A 108 -6.55 -10.66 0.60
CA GLY A 108 -5.68 -9.52 0.70
C GLY A 108 -6.30 -8.39 1.54
N CYS A 109 -5.85 -7.14 1.37
CA CYS A 109 -6.29 -6.00 2.16
C CYS A 109 -6.60 -4.75 1.32
N ARG A 110 -5.88 -4.51 0.23
CA ARG A 110 -5.94 -3.24 -0.52
C ARG A 110 -6.17 -3.43 -2.01
N THR A 111 -7.12 -2.65 -2.53
CA THR A 111 -7.45 -2.57 -3.96
C THR A 111 -7.13 -1.19 -4.49
N TYR A 112 -6.69 -1.12 -5.72
CA TYR A 112 -6.34 0.12 -6.41
C TYR A 112 -7.26 0.33 -7.60
N LEU A 113 -7.80 1.54 -7.73
CA LEU A 113 -8.56 2.00 -8.91
C LEU A 113 -7.76 3.10 -9.61
N ALA A 114 -7.26 2.81 -10.78
CA ALA A 114 -6.78 3.83 -11.72
C ALA A 114 -7.92 4.30 -12.63
N VAL A 115 -7.86 5.58 -12.99
CA VAL A 115 -8.72 6.19 -14.01
C VAL A 115 -7.83 6.67 -15.14
N CYS A 116 -8.29 6.58 -16.37
CA CYS A 116 -7.53 7.05 -17.55
C CYS A 116 -7.13 8.52 -17.36
N GLY A 117 -5.83 8.82 -17.56
CA GLY A 117 -5.22 10.12 -17.26
C GLY A 117 -4.90 10.38 -15.79
N GLY A 118 -5.37 9.54 -14.86
CA GLY A 118 -5.16 9.67 -13.40
C GLY A 118 -6.08 10.71 -12.75
N ILE A 119 -6.08 10.72 -11.40
CA ILE A 119 -6.83 11.67 -10.58
C ILE A 119 -6.04 12.98 -10.51
N LYS A 120 -6.72 14.12 -10.66
CA LYS A 120 -6.10 15.47 -10.85
C LYS A 120 -6.36 16.42 -9.67
N THR A 121 -6.40 15.90 -8.46
CA THR A 121 -6.41 16.77 -7.27
C THR A 121 -5.13 17.61 -7.16
N GLY A 122 -5.16 18.66 -6.35
CA GLY A 122 -3.96 19.48 -6.11
C GLY A 122 -2.79 18.66 -5.57
N LYS A 123 -1.57 19.01 -5.98
CA LYS A 123 -0.35 18.43 -5.41
C LYS A 123 0.08 19.26 -4.20
N ILE A 124 0.51 18.56 -3.15
CA ILE A 124 1.17 19.14 -1.99
C ILE A 124 2.54 18.48 -1.86
N LEU A 125 3.59 19.26 -1.89
CA LEU A 125 4.97 18.75 -1.92
C LEU A 125 5.15 17.72 -3.06
N GLU A 126 4.76 18.11 -4.27
CA GLU A 126 4.84 17.36 -5.52
C GLU A 126 4.05 16.04 -5.59
N SER A 127 3.28 15.68 -4.55
CA SER A 127 2.45 14.47 -4.50
C SER A 127 0.98 14.79 -4.26
N ARG A 128 0.10 13.91 -4.79
CA ARG A 128 -1.34 13.91 -4.51
C ARG A 128 -1.71 12.94 -3.38
N SER A 129 -0.74 12.18 -2.86
CA SER A 129 -0.99 11.22 -1.78
C SER A 129 -1.55 11.93 -0.55
N GLN A 130 -2.67 11.42 -0.05
CA GLN A 130 -3.28 11.92 1.16
C GLN A 130 -2.55 11.39 2.39
N PHE A 131 -2.22 12.27 3.32
CA PHE A 131 -1.58 11.96 4.59
C PHE A 131 -1.95 13.01 5.65
N LYS A 132 -2.34 12.55 6.84
CA LYS A 132 -2.71 13.42 7.98
C LYS A 132 -1.53 14.34 8.38
N GLY A 133 -1.79 15.62 8.46
CA GLY A 133 -0.77 16.64 8.82
C GLY A 133 -0.01 17.24 7.64
N VAL A 134 -0.15 16.69 6.42
CA VAL A 134 0.39 17.25 5.18
C VAL A 134 -0.73 17.71 4.25
N THR A 135 -1.73 16.88 4.05
CA THR A 135 -2.92 17.23 3.26
C THR A 135 -4.09 17.60 4.17
N VAL A 136 -5.03 18.39 3.67
CA VAL A 136 -6.22 18.82 4.42
C VAL A 136 -7.01 17.59 4.93
N ASN A 137 -7.15 16.57 4.08
CA ASN A 137 -7.81 15.33 4.42
C ASN A 137 -6.84 14.15 4.26
N ASP A 138 -6.91 13.18 5.16
CA ASP A 138 -6.15 11.93 5.12
C ASP A 138 -6.88 10.81 4.33
N ARG A 139 -8.14 11.05 4.02
CA ARG A 139 -9.02 10.11 3.30
C ARG A 139 -10.11 10.85 2.53
N ILE A 140 -10.89 10.09 1.77
CA ILE A 140 -12.01 10.62 1.00
C ILE A 140 -13.32 10.42 1.76
N PHE A 141 -14.21 11.41 1.66
CA PHE A 141 -15.52 11.42 2.26
C PHE A 141 -16.64 11.32 1.21
N LYS A 142 -17.87 11.07 1.67
CA LYS A 142 -19.09 11.12 0.84
C LYS A 142 -19.25 12.48 0.17
N LYS A 143 -19.73 12.50 -1.06
CA LYS A 143 -19.91 13.68 -1.91
C LYS A 143 -18.61 14.37 -2.37
N THR A 144 -17.44 13.76 -2.13
CA THR A 144 -16.20 14.27 -2.71
C THR A 144 -16.23 14.14 -4.22
N LEU A 145 -15.98 15.25 -4.92
CA LEU A 145 -15.81 15.30 -6.37
C LEU A 145 -14.32 15.28 -6.69
N LEU A 146 -13.90 14.34 -7.52
CA LEU A 146 -12.50 14.16 -7.93
C LEU A 146 -12.36 14.51 -9.41
N PRO A 147 -11.53 15.49 -9.75
CA PRO A 147 -11.26 15.83 -11.13
C PRO A 147 -10.45 14.71 -11.80
N ILE A 148 -10.83 14.38 -13.03
CA ILE A 148 -10.11 13.46 -13.91
C ILE A 148 -10.01 14.06 -15.31
N ASP A 149 -8.97 13.70 -16.05
CA ASP A 149 -8.86 14.02 -17.47
C ASP A 149 -9.76 13.11 -18.31
N ASN A 150 -9.87 13.46 -19.58
CA ASN A 150 -10.53 12.62 -20.59
C ASN A 150 -9.59 12.40 -21.77
N PRO A 151 -8.41 11.79 -21.58
CA PRO A 151 -7.51 11.51 -22.69
C PRO A 151 -8.12 10.45 -23.61
N ILE A 152 -7.77 10.52 -24.90
CA ILE A 152 -8.11 9.46 -25.85
C ILE A 152 -7.35 8.20 -25.43
N PHE A 153 -8.07 7.18 -25.02
CA PHE A 153 -7.50 5.87 -24.68
C PHE A 153 -8.01 4.85 -25.70
N ASN A 154 -7.08 4.26 -26.46
CA ASN A 154 -7.36 3.11 -27.30
C ASN A 154 -6.77 1.88 -26.63
N PRO A 155 -7.58 1.00 -26.04
CA PRO A 155 -7.08 -0.26 -25.54
C PRO A 155 -6.50 -1.04 -26.72
N SER A 156 -5.19 -1.30 -26.72
CA SER A 156 -4.56 -2.12 -27.74
C SER A 156 -5.25 -3.49 -27.72
N LYS A 157 -5.80 -3.92 -28.85
CA LYS A 157 -6.39 -5.26 -28.98
C LYS A 157 -5.29 -6.28 -28.66
N GLY A 158 -5.39 -6.95 -27.50
CA GLY A 158 -4.54 -8.06 -27.12
C GLY A 158 -3.54 -7.85 -25.99
N ALA A 159 -3.30 -6.67 -25.47
CA ALA A 159 -2.49 -6.48 -24.27
C ALA A 159 -3.31 -6.80 -23.00
N ARG A 160 -3.47 -8.06 -22.69
CA ARG A 160 -3.88 -8.49 -21.35
C ARG A 160 -2.61 -8.58 -20.50
N ILE A 161 -2.53 -7.78 -19.45
CA ILE A 161 -1.54 -8.04 -18.41
C ILE A 161 -2.03 -9.34 -17.74
N ILE A 162 -1.22 -10.39 -17.87
CA ILE A 162 -1.47 -11.61 -17.09
C ILE A 162 -1.49 -11.15 -15.64
N SER A 163 -2.65 -11.32 -14.99
CA SER A 163 -2.77 -11.03 -13.55
C SER A 163 -1.60 -11.73 -12.85
N PRO A 164 -0.70 -10.97 -12.20
CA PRO A 164 0.30 -11.65 -11.41
C PRO A 164 -0.48 -12.57 -10.45
N SER A 165 -0.09 -13.82 -10.39
CA SER A 165 -0.62 -14.75 -9.40
C SER A 165 -0.09 -14.31 -8.02
N GLN A 166 -0.59 -13.18 -7.54
CA GLN A 166 -0.22 -12.71 -6.21
C GLN A 166 -0.99 -13.55 -5.20
N ASP A 167 -0.28 -14.52 -4.69
CA ASP A 167 -0.75 -15.29 -3.56
C ASP A 167 -0.49 -14.50 -2.27
N TYR A 168 -1.53 -13.78 -1.83
CA TYR A 168 -1.47 -13.03 -0.58
C TYR A 168 -1.48 -13.94 0.66
N SER A 169 -1.63 -15.26 0.50
CA SER A 169 -1.51 -16.24 1.59
C SER A 169 -0.07 -16.53 1.98
N GLN A 170 0.91 -16.21 1.11
CA GLN A 170 2.34 -16.37 1.41
C GLN A 170 2.69 -15.76 2.76
N ILE A 171 3.38 -16.52 3.60
CA ILE A 171 3.78 -16.08 4.94
C ILE A 171 5.22 -15.56 4.99
N GLU A 172 6.06 -15.92 4.03
CA GLU A 172 7.47 -15.55 4.01
C GLU A 172 7.66 -14.11 3.52
N LEU A 173 8.34 -13.30 4.33
CA LEU A 173 8.78 -11.96 3.99
C LEU A 173 10.30 -11.93 3.89
N GLU A 174 10.80 -11.70 2.71
CA GLU A 174 12.22 -11.61 2.43
C GLU A 174 12.80 -10.32 3.01
N VAL A 175 13.90 -10.45 3.73
CA VAL A 175 14.54 -9.36 4.46
C VAL A 175 16.05 -9.36 4.28
N TYR A 176 16.61 -8.16 4.40
CA TYR A 176 18.04 -7.93 4.62
C TYR A 176 18.29 -7.68 6.11
N THR A 177 19.53 -7.84 6.55
CA THR A 177 19.96 -7.44 7.90
C THR A 177 19.95 -5.91 8.03
N GLY A 178 19.39 -5.42 9.12
CA GLY A 178 19.44 -4.00 9.48
C GLY A 178 20.75 -3.59 10.18
N PRO A 179 20.97 -2.29 10.40
CA PRO A 179 22.23 -1.79 10.98
C PRO A 179 22.55 -2.36 12.37
N GLU A 180 21.53 -2.62 13.19
CA GLU A 180 21.69 -3.13 14.54
C GLU A 180 21.55 -4.66 14.65
N PHE A 181 21.38 -5.38 13.53
CA PHE A 181 21.21 -6.85 13.50
C PHE A 181 22.38 -7.61 14.17
N ASN A 182 23.61 -7.14 13.97
CA ASN A 182 24.79 -7.81 14.51
C ASN A 182 24.89 -7.74 16.04
N LYS A 183 24.12 -6.87 16.70
CA LYS A 183 24.02 -6.80 18.17
C LYS A 183 23.18 -7.94 18.76
N LEU A 184 22.43 -8.66 17.95
CA LEU A 184 21.66 -9.84 18.35
C LEU A 184 22.59 -11.03 18.58
N SER A 185 22.38 -11.79 19.67
CA SER A 185 23.05 -13.07 19.92
C SER A 185 22.66 -14.11 18.84
N LYS A 186 23.44 -15.20 18.74
CA LYS A 186 23.13 -16.30 17.81
C LYS A 186 21.73 -16.87 18.04
N ILE A 187 21.36 -17.10 19.29
CA ILE A 187 20.05 -17.64 19.68
C ILE A 187 18.92 -16.66 19.28
N GLN A 188 19.13 -15.36 19.49
CA GLN A 188 18.14 -14.35 19.06
C GLN A 188 17.97 -14.32 17.54
N LYS A 189 19.05 -14.42 16.78
CA LYS A 189 18.98 -14.48 15.31
C LYS A 189 18.23 -15.72 14.84
N GLU A 190 18.51 -16.90 15.41
CA GLU A 190 17.79 -18.14 15.10
C GLU A 190 16.29 -18.02 15.41
N ASN A 191 15.94 -17.51 16.59
CA ASN A 191 14.55 -17.31 16.99
C ASN A 191 13.81 -16.34 16.07
N LEU A 192 14.47 -15.25 15.62
CA LEU A 192 13.87 -14.25 14.73
C LEU A 192 13.38 -14.85 13.41
N PHE A 193 14.13 -15.80 12.84
CA PHE A 193 13.78 -16.43 11.57
C PHE A 193 12.91 -17.70 11.72
N ASN A 194 12.93 -18.35 12.89
CA ASN A 194 12.14 -19.55 13.14
C ASN A 194 10.73 -19.23 13.68
N THR A 195 10.52 -18.03 14.23
CA THR A 195 9.22 -17.64 14.79
C THR A 195 8.21 -17.32 13.69
N LEU A 196 7.00 -17.84 13.87
CA LEU A 196 5.83 -17.45 13.09
C LEU A 196 5.14 -16.30 13.84
N PHE A 197 5.21 -15.10 13.26
CA PHE A 197 4.64 -13.89 13.84
C PHE A 197 3.21 -13.65 13.37
N THR A 198 2.40 -13.07 14.24
CA THR A 198 1.02 -12.67 13.97
C THR A 198 0.93 -11.16 13.81
N ILE A 199 0.21 -10.68 12.80
CA ILE A 199 -0.06 -9.26 12.63
C ILE A 199 -1.11 -8.82 13.66
N SER A 200 -0.77 -7.84 14.49
CA SER A 200 -1.64 -7.32 15.52
C SER A 200 -2.72 -6.39 14.96
N ASN A 201 -3.66 -6.00 15.80
CA ASN A 201 -4.66 -4.97 15.48
C ASN A 201 -4.06 -3.56 15.32
N PHE A 202 -2.81 -3.33 15.73
CA PHE A 202 -2.05 -2.10 15.45
C PHE A 202 -1.41 -2.18 14.06
N ASN A 203 -2.26 -2.22 13.04
CA ASN A 203 -1.88 -2.32 11.64
C ASN A 203 -2.52 -1.16 10.86
N ASN A 204 -1.69 -0.28 10.33
CA ASN A 204 -2.13 0.88 9.56
C ASN A 204 -1.11 1.27 8.48
N ARG A 205 -1.29 2.43 7.86
CA ARG A 205 -0.39 2.92 6.82
C ARG A 205 0.99 3.40 7.34
N MET A 206 1.14 3.63 8.67
CA MET A 206 2.41 4.03 9.28
C MET A 206 3.26 2.82 9.67
N ALA A 207 2.64 1.80 10.25
CA ALA A 207 3.37 0.64 10.75
C ALA A 207 2.46 -0.58 10.93
N VAL A 208 3.08 -1.75 10.90
CA VAL A 208 2.51 -3.04 11.28
C VAL A 208 3.24 -3.52 12.51
N ARG A 209 2.52 -3.73 13.62
CA ARG A 209 3.05 -4.30 14.84
C ARG A 209 2.74 -5.80 14.88
N LEU A 210 3.70 -6.59 15.38
CA LEU A 210 3.53 -8.02 15.58
C LEU A 210 3.11 -8.33 17.02
N GLU A 211 2.34 -9.41 17.21
CA GLU A 211 1.81 -9.82 18.53
C GLU A 211 2.92 -10.42 19.40
N GLU A 212 3.73 -11.31 18.81
CA GLU A 212 4.74 -12.04 19.51
C GLU A 212 5.87 -11.10 19.96
N LYS A 213 6.26 -11.23 21.23
CA LYS A 213 7.37 -10.47 21.78
C LYS A 213 8.70 -11.14 21.47
N PHE A 214 9.61 -10.34 20.96
CA PHE A 214 10.98 -10.75 20.67
C PHE A 214 11.89 -10.39 21.86
N LYS A 215 12.22 -11.38 22.69
CA LYS A 215 13.09 -11.17 23.86
C LYS A 215 14.47 -10.67 23.41
N ASN A 216 14.82 -9.46 23.86
CA ASN A 216 16.08 -8.83 23.50
C ASN A 216 16.63 -7.97 24.64
N GLU A 217 17.91 -7.62 24.54
CA GLU A 217 18.63 -6.73 25.44
C GLU A 217 19.17 -5.50 24.70
N LEU A 218 18.55 -5.17 23.56
CA LEU A 218 18.99 -4.07 22.73
C LEU A 218 18.67 -2.74 23.41
N SER A 219 19.68 -1.92 23.60
CA SER A 219 19.50 -0.54 24.05
C SER A 219 18.90 0.31 22.92
N GLN A 220 18.11 1.30 23.30
CA GLN A 220 17.70 2.34 22.35
C GLN A 220 18.92 2.98 21.69
N ILE A 221 18.74 3.40 20.45
CA ILE A 221 19.77 4.10 19.69
C ILE A 221 19.47 5.61 19.69
N TRP A 222 20.50 6.42 19.43
CA TRP A 222 20.28 7.80 19.05
C TRP A 222 19.34 7.86 17.84
N THR A 223 18.52 8.89 17.76
CA THR A 223 17.63 9.07 16.61
C THR A 223 18.38 8.96 15.29
N ALA A 224 17.94 8.05 14.45
CA ALA A 224 18.54 7.76 13.15
C ALA A 224 17.48 7.76 12.04
N PRO A 225 17.85 8.02 10.77
CA PRO A 225 16.93 7.92 9.65
C PRO A 225 16.33 6.52 9.54
N VAL A 226 15.04 6.47 9.25
CA VAL A 226 14.30 5.23 8.97
C VAL A 226 13.52 5.35 7.66
N ILE A 227 13.29 4.22 7.02
CA ILE A 227 12.59 4.12 5.74
C ILE A 227 11.53 3.02 5.81
N PRO A 228 10.52 3.01 4.92
CA PRO A 228 9.56 1.92 4.82
C PRO A 228 10.25 0.56 4.67
N GLY A 229 9.73 -0.45 5.37
CA GLY A 229 10.27 -1.81 5.41
C GLY A 229 11.26 -2.07 6.54
N ILE A 230 11.74 -1.05 7.27
CA ILE A 230 12.56 -1.27 8.46
C ILE A 230 11.73 -1.99 9.53
N VAL A 231 12.30 -3.02 10.13
CA VAL A 231 11.79 -3.69 11.32
C VAL A 231 12.52 -3.14 12.54
N GLN A 232 11.81 -2.40 13.36
CA GLN A 232 12.29 -1.87 14.63
C GLN A 232 11.97 -2.82 15.77
N CYS A 233 12.92 -2.97 16.71
CA CYS A 233 12.73 -3.73 17.92
C CYS A 233 12.70 -2.77 19.12
N THR A 234 11.56 -2.74 19.83
CA THR A 234 11.41 -1.91 21.03
C THR A 234 12.02 -2.58 22.26
N SER A 235 12.26 -1.82 23.33
CA SER A 235 12.80 -2.35 24.59
C SER A 235 11.89 -3.38 25.27
N ASP A 236 10.57 -3.30 25.03
CA ASP A 236 9.60 -4.29 25.52
C ASP A 236 9.47 -5.52 24.61
N GLY A 237 10.32 -5.62 23.57
CA GLY A 237 10.35 -6.74 22.62
C GLY A 237 9.31 -6.68 21.51
N SER A 238 8.57 -5.58 21.34
CA SER A 238 7.68 -5.46 20.18
C SER A 238 8.46 -5.29 18.90
N LEU A 239 8.06 -6.01 17.86
CA LEU A 239 8.54 -5.81 16.49
C LEU A 239 7.56 -4.92 15.74
N ILE A 240 8.07 -3.84 15.17
CA ILE A 240 7.29 -2.84 14.43
C ILE A 240 7.90 -2.71 13.03
N ILE A 241 7.13 -3.04 12.00
CA ILE A 241 7.53 -2.92 10.60
C ILE A 241 7.01 -1.59 10.08
N LEU A 242 7.91 -0.70 9.68
CA LEU A 242 7.54 0.62 9.19
C LEU A 242 6.95 0.53 7.77
N MET A 243 5.82 1.21 7.57
CA MET A 243 5.12 1.30 6.29
C MET A 243 5.35 2.68 5.65
N ARG A 244 4.65 2.99 4.55
CA ARG A 244 4.98 4.18 3.73
C ARG A 244 4.63 5.53 4.36
N ASP A 245 3.73 5.55 5.35
CA ASP A 245 3.39 6.76 6.12
C ASP A 245 4.17 6.84 7.45
N ALA A 246 5.22 6.00 7.62
CA ALA A 246 6.05 6.02 8.81
C ALA A 246 6.81 7.34 8.96
N GLN A 247 7.16 7.64 10.20
CA GLN A 247 8.08 8.73 10.53
C GLN A 247 9.42 8.57 9.79
N VAL A 248 10.14 9.66 9.62
CA VAL A 248 11.42 9.67 8.89
C VAL A 248 12.63 9.41 9.78
N THR A 249 12.45 9.48 11.10
CA THR A 249 13.50 9.19 12.10
C THR A 249 12.94 8.35 13.24
N GLY A 250 13.78 7.54 13.88
CA GLY A 250 13.40 6.69 15.00
C GLY A 250 14.57 6.34 15.92
N GLY A 251 14.25 6.04 17.17
CA GLY A 251 15.23 5.71 18.22
C GLY A 251 15.25 4.23 18.63
N TYR A 252 14.52 3.37 17.93
CA TYR A 252 14.57 1.93 18.17
C TYR A 252 15.57 1.22 17.26
N PRO A 253 16.27 0.18 17.75
CA PRO A 253 17.15 -0.64 16.92
C PRO A 253 16.47 -1.16 15.67
N ARG A 254 17.14 -1.01 14.52
CA ARG A 254 16.69 -1.41 13.18
C ARG A 254 17.30 -2.75 12.86
N ILE A 255 16.59 -3.83 13.14
CA ILE A 255 17.17 -5.19 13.07
C ILE A 255 17.07 -5.83 11.69
N LEU A 256 16.01 -5.53 10.92
CA LEU A 256 15.81 -6.04 9.56
C LEU A 256 15.31 -4.93 8.64
N GLN A 257 15.42 -5.19 7.31
CA GLN A 257 14.85 -4.38 6.24
C GLN A 257 14.13 -5.29 5.25
N LEU A 258 12.83 -5.14 5.08
CA LEU A 258 12.07 -5.83 4.03
C LEU A 258 12.51 -5.34 2.65
N ASN A 259 12.58 -6.24 1.67
CA ASN A 259 12.65 -5.86 0.28
C ASN A 259 11.29 -5.30 -0.22
N ASN A 260 11.28 -4.71 -1.42
CA ASN A 260 10.07 -4.07 -1.94
C ASN A 260 8.91 -5.06 -2.19
N SER A 261 9.19 -6.29 -2.61
CA SER A 261 8.15 -7.30 -2.84
C SER A 261 7.50 -7.74 -1.53
N SER A 262 8.29 -7.95 -0.48
CA SER A 262 7.79 -8.27 0.86
C SER A 262 7.01 -7.11 1.48
N LEU A 263 7.41 -5.85 1.24
CA LEU A 263 6.67 -4.69 1.70
C LEU A 263 5.30 -4.58 1.00
N ASN A 264 5.24 -4.87 -0.31
CA ASN A 264 3.98 -4.94 -1.05
C ASN A 264 3.09 -6.08 -0.52
N LEU A 265 3.67 -7.29 -0.30
CA LEU A 265 2.94 -8.43 0.27
C LEU A 265 2.42 -8.11 1.67
N LEU A 266 3.24 -7.51 2.55
CA LEU A 266 2.84 -7.11 3.89
C LEU A 266 1.68 -6.09 3.85
N SER A 267 1.68 -5.19 2.86
CA SER A 267 0.58 -4.23 2.69
C SER A 267 -0.76 -4.88 2.36
N GLN A 268 -0.76 -6.14 1.94
CA GLN A 268 -1.96 -6.94 1.64
C GLN A 268 -2.37 -7.88 2.78
N LYS A 269 -1.64 -7.87 3.89
CA LYS A 269 -1.97 -8.64 5.09
C LYS A 269 -3.00 -7.94 5.96
N ASN A 270 -3.79 -8.74 6.66
CA ASN A 270 -4.79 -8.30 7.64
C ASN A 270 -4.34 -8.61 9.07
N THR A 271 -5.04 -8.09 10.05
CA THR A 271 -4.92 -8.53 11.44
C THR A 271 -5.13 -10.04 11.52
N GLU A 272 -4.36 -10.72 12.38
CA GLU A 272 -4.31 -12.18 12.59
C GLU A 272 -3.61 -12.99 11.48
N ASP A 273 -3.27 -12.37 10.33
CA ASP A 273 -2.42 -13.03 9.34
C ASP A 273 -1.04 -13.36 9.91
N LYS A 274 -0.47 -14.47 9.43
CA LYS A 274 0.85 -14.93 9.87
C LYS A 274 1.93 -14.52 8.90
N ILE A 275 3.10 -14.18 9.44
CA ILE A 275 4.31 -13.91 8.65
C ILE A 275 5.52 -14.61 9.28
N ARG A 276 6.54 -14.86 8.47
CA ARG A 276 7.86 -15.30 8.89
C ARG A 276 8.91 -14.54 8.09
N PHE A 277 9.96 -14.10 8.75
CA PHE A 277 11.08 -13.47 8.06
C PHE A 277 11.99 -14.53 7.41
N LYS A 278 12.43 -14.25 6.19
CA LYS A 278 13.37 -15.06 5.43
C LYS A 278 14.56 -14.20 5.01
N LEU A 279 15.73 -14.52 5.53
CA LEU A 279 16.94 -13.78 5.21
C LEU A 279 17.32 -13.99 3.75
N LEU A 280 17.47 -12.89 3.01
CA LEU A 280 18.10 -12.94 1.69
C LEU A 280 19.61 -13.02 1.88
N SER A 281 20.24 -14.05 1.28
CA SER A 281 21.69 -14.06 1.12
C SER A 281 22.09 -12.85 0.29
N ARG A 282 23.09 -12.07 0.71
CA ARG A 282 23.73 -11.11 -0.19
C ARG A 282 24.19 -11.88 -1.43
N ILE A 283 23.78 -11.42 -2.59
CA ILE A 283 24.49 -11.76 -3.82
C ILE A 283 25.79 -10.94 -3.70
N ASP A 284 26.88 -11.63 -3.35
CA ASP A 284 28.22 -11.05 -3.34
C ASP A 284 28.62 -10.61 -4.75
#